data_56bff40f58e9ea1e9b0942ef28f629fa
#
_entry.id   56bff40f58e9ea1e9b0942ef28f629fa
#
_cell.length_a   1.000
_cell.length_b   1.000
_cell.length_c   1.000
_cell.angle_alpha   90.00
_cell.angle_beta   90.00
_cell.angle_gamma   90.00
#
_symmetry.space_group_name_H-M   'P 1'
#
loop_
_entity.id
_entity.type
_entity.pdbx_description
1 polymer ?
#
loop_
_entity_poly.entity_id
_entity_poly.type
_entity_poly.pdbx_seq_one_letter_code
_entity_poly.pdbx_strand_id
1 'polypeptide(L)'
;MLHYRTYEISPETPWVTFIHGAGGSSSVWFKQIREFRKKHNVLLVDLRGHGQSARGMWKKGDTFADISREVIEVLDEVGIKETHVIGMSLGTIVAQTMADNFPGRVKSLILGGAIIRFDIRTKLLLLVGRAVKRFVPYMLLYRLFAYIIMPRKEHEESRMAFVNEAKKVYQKEFIRWFSLTKLINPYLTRLQISTTAIPTLFLMGEEDYLFIPPIEEVVRKNKGFEFIKIEKSGHVCNIDQPEVFNKLAIDYIAKIEQKNAVIPIG
;
A
#
# COMPACT_ATOMS: atom_id res chain seq x y z
N MET A 1 12.03 0.61 16.29
CA MET A 1 11.49 1.57 15.32
C MET A 1 11.73 1.05 13.90
N LEU A 2 10.81 1.31 12.96
CA LEU A 2 11.01 0.99 11.55
C LEU A 2 12.09 1.87 10.93
N HIS A 3 12.79 1.34 9.93
CA HIS A 3 13.69 2.16 9.12
C HIS A 3 12.87 3.06 8.20
N TYR A 4 13.28 4.31 8.07
CA TYR A 4 12.63 5.30 7.21
C TYR A 4 13.62 6.24 6.54
N ARG A 5 13.16 6.96 5.52
CA ARG A 5 13.88 8.05 4.85
C ARG A 5 12.95 9.22 4.66
N THR A 6 13.46 10.42 4.89
CA THR A 6 12.73 11.67 4.69
C THR A 6 13.37 12.52 3.60
N TYR A 7 12.52 13.27 2.91
CA TYR A 7 12.92 14.36 2.02
C TYR A 7 12.02 15.54 2.35
N GLU A 8 12.58 16.51 3.03
CA GLU A 8 11.85 17.68 3.50
C GLU A 8 12.17 18.89 2.60
N ILE A 9 11.14 19.68 2.27
CA ILE A 9 11.24 20.95 1.55
C ILE A 9 11.16 22.10 2.55
N SER A 10 10.06 22.16 3.32
CA SER A 10 9.86 23.12 4.40
C SER A 10 8.85 22.56 5.44
N PRO A 11 8.81 23.13 6.66
CA PRO A 11 7.85 22.72 7.69
C PRO A 11 6.39 22.87 7.27
N GLU A 12 6.06 23.86 6.42
CA GLU A 12 4.69 24.14 5.97
C GLU A 12 4.26 23.25 4.80
N THR A 13 5.20 22.57 4.15
CA THR A 13 4.90 21.71 3.01
C THR A 13 4.18 20.44 3.48
N PRO A 14 3.04 20.06 2.86
CA PRO A 14 2.33 18.84 3.23
C PRO A 14 3.19 17.57 3.10
N TRP A 15 3.04 16.67 4.07
CA TRP A 15 3.73 15.38 4.07
C TRP A 15 2.97 14.31 3.28
N VAL A 16 3.74 13.49 2.57
CA VAL A 16 3.26 12.27 1.90
C VAL A 16 4.06 11.08 2.40
N THR A 17 3.38 10.13 3.03
CA THR A 17 3.97 8.89 3.54
C THR A 17 3.70 7.74 2.58
N PHE A 18 4.75 7.04 2.17
CA PHE A 18 4.70 5.92 1.24
C PHE A 18 4.88 4.59 1.97
N ILE A 19 3.93 3.66 1.77
CA ILE A 19 3.90 2.33 2.38
C ILE A 19 3.92 1.27 1.28
N HIS A 20 5.02 0.51 1.19
CA HIS A 20 5.23 -0.51 0.16
C HIS A 20 4.39 -1.77 0.37
N GLY A 21 4.32 -2.62 -0.66
CA GLY A 21 3.64 -3.91 -0.66
C GLY A 21 4.46 -5.06 -0.05
N ALA A 22 3.85 -6.23 -0.01
CA ALA A 22 4.50 -7.46 0.46
C ALA A 22 5.76 -7.77 -0.34
N GLY A 23 6.84 -8.12 0.37
CA GLY A 23 8.13 -8.41 -0.25
C GLY A 23 8.88 -7.19 -0.79
N GLY A 24 8.29 -5.98 -0.74
CA GLY A 24 8.89 -4.73 -1.18
C GLY A 24 9.77 -4.07 -0.13
N SER A 25 10.19 -2.85 -0.42
CA SER A 25 10.85 -1.90 0.49
C SER A 25 10.58 -0.49 0.00
N SER A 26 11.09 0.51 0.70
CA SER A 26 11.07 1.91 0.24
C SER A 26 11.65 2.11 -1.16
N SER A 27 12.50 1.18 -1.64
CA SER A 27 13.10 1.23 -2.97
C SER A 27 12.10 1.12 -4.12
N VAL A 28 10.91 0.54 -3.92
CA VAL A 28 9.89 0.42 -4.98
C VAL A 28 9.30 1.77 -5.42
N TRP A 29 9.58 2.83 -4.66
CA TRP A 29 9.10 4.18 -4.92
C TRP A 29 10.08 5.05 -5.72
N PHE A 30 11.14 4.46 -6.28
CA PHE A 30 12.20 5.19 -6.98
C PHE A 30 11.70 6.08 -8.14
N LYS A 31 10.61 5.67 -8.82
CA LYS A 31 9.98 6.46 -9.91
C LYS A 31 9.05 7.56 -9.38
N GLN A 32 8.68 7.54 -8.09
CA GLN A 32 7.78 8.52 -7.47
C GLN A 32 8.54 9.64 -6.77
N ILE A 33 9.63 9.32 -6.09
CA ILE A 33 10.37 10.25 -5.20
C ILE A 33 10.70 11.56 -5.90
N ARG A 34 11.22 11.50 -7.12
CA ARG A 34 11.66 12.69 -7.89
C ARG A 34 10.52 13.69 -8.09
N GLU A 35 9.33 13.20 -8.42
CA GLU A 35 8.19 14.07 -8.73
C GLU A 35 7.54 14.61 -7.46
N PHE A 36 7.36 13.76 -6.45
CA PHE A 36 6.76 14.17 -5.19
C PHE A 36 7.61 15.19 -4.43
N ARG A 37 8.92 15.05 -4.40
CA ARG A 37 9.86 16.00 -3.79
C ARG A 37 9.83 17.42 -4.38
N LYS A 38 9.18 17.63 -5.49
CA LYS A 38 9.02 18.97 -6.05
C LYS A 38 7.93 19.79 -5.34
N LYS A 39 7.00 19.12 -4.65
CA LYS A 39 5.79 19.73 -4.11
C LYS A 39 5.44 19.29 -2.68
N HIS A 40 6.03 18.20 -2.17
CA HIS A 40 5.66 17.60 -0.90
C HIS A 40 6.90 17.19 -0.11
N ASN A 41 6.78 17.25 1.20
CA ASN A 41 7.67 16.52 2.08
C ASN A 41 7.35 15.02 1.93
N VAL A 42 8.37 14.19 1.86
CA VAL A 42 8.21 12.75 1.59
C VAL A 42 8.78 11.93 2.73
N LEU A 43 7.98 11.00 3.23
CA LEU A 43 8.40 9.94 4.15
C LEU A 43 8.27 8.58 3.46
N LEU A 44 9.34 7.83 3.41
CA LEU A 44 9.38 6.44 2.94
C LEU A 44 9.64 5.53 4.13
N VAL A 45 8.82 4.49 4.32
CA VAL A 45 8.94 3.56 5.44
C VAL A 45 9.22 2.15 4.92
N ASP A 46 10.19 1.47 5.51
CA ASP A 46 10.36 0.03 5.35
C ASP A 46 9.54 -0.70 6.42
N LEU A 47 8.52 -1.44 6.02
CA LEU A 47 7.69 -2.20 6.95
C LEU A 47 8.49 -3.29 7.66
N ARG A 48 8.03 -3.71 8.84
CA ARG A 48 8.60 -4.79 9.64
C ARG A 48 8.96 -6.01 8.78
N GLY A 49 10.19 -6.49 8.92
CA GLY A 49 10.68 -7.66 8.16
C GLY A 49 11.07 -7.38 6.71
N HIS A 50 11.01 -6.13 6.26
CA HIS A 50 11.35 -5.71 4.90
C HIS A 50 12.47 -4.66 4.88
N GLY A 51 13.17 -4.56 3.75
CA GLY A 51 14.21 -3.56 3.54
C GLY A 51 15.22 -3.50 4.68
N GLN A 52 15.47 -2.33 5.22
CA GLN A 52 16.37 -2.14 6.36
C GLN A 52 15.67 -2.38 7.72
N SER A 53 14.35 -2.59 7.75
CA SER A 53 13.58 -3.11 8.90
C SER A 53 13.55 -4.64 8.97
N ALA A 54 14.51 -5.33 8.31
CA ALA A 54 14.54 -6.79 8.13
C ALA A 54 14.55 -7.61 9.43
N ARG A 55 14.92 -7.00 10.57
CA ARG A 55 14.91 -7.63 11.89
C ARG A 55 13.75 -7.16 12.75
N GLY A 56 12.54 -7.19 12.19
CA GLY A 56 11.33 -6.84 12.93
C GLY A 56 11.09 -7.77 14.12
N MET A 57 10.75 -7.22 15.28
CA MET A 57 10.37 -8.00 16.46
C MET A 57 8.88 -8.35 16.39
N TRP A 58 8.57 -9.56 15.94
CA TRP A 58 7.22 -10.09 15.97
C TRP A 58 6.86 -10.64 17.33
N LYS A 59 5.67 -10.30 17.81
CA LYS A 59 5.05 -10.87 18.99
C LYS A 59 3.94 -11.85 18.57
N LYS A 60 3.63 -12.80 19.43
CA LYS A 60 2.48 -13.70 19.20
C LYS A 60 1.19 -12.88 19.25
N GLY A 61 0.40 -12.96 18.18
CA GLY A 61 -0.87 -12.23 18.09
C GLY A 61 -0.77 -10.86 17.42
N ASP A 62 0.40 -10.44 16.92
CA ASP A 62 0.55 -9.21 16.13
C ASP A 62 -0.45 -9.18 14.97
N THR A 63 -1.02 -8.01 14.73
CA THR A 63 -2.05 -7.71 13.75
C THR A 63 -1.64 -6.54 12.84
N PHE A 64 -2.47 -6.19 11.87
CA PHE A 64 -2.27 -4.97 11.08
C PHE A 64 -2.35 -3.69 11.93
N ALA A 65 -3.09 -3.71 13.05
CA ALA A 65 -3.14 -2.58 13.98
C ALA A 65 -1.77 -2.31 14.63
N ASP A 66 -1.04 -3.35 14.99
CA ASP A 66 0.30 -3.21 15.57
C ASP A 66 1.29 -2.68 14.53
N ILE A 67 1.19 -3.15 13.28
CA ILE A 67 2.03 -2.69 12.17
C ILE A 67 1.72 -1.22 11.82
N SER A 68 0.44 -0.83 11.81
CA SER A 68 0.06 0.57 11.55
C SER A 68 0.57 1.50 12.65
N ARG A 69 0.55 1.05 13.92
CA ARG A 69 1.11 1.80 15.06
C ARG A 69 2.61 2.06 14.89
N GLU A 70 3.38 1.09 14.38
CA GLU A 70 4.81 1.31 14.11
C GLU A 70 5.05 2.41 13.07
N VAL A 71 4.16 2.55 12.08
CA VAL A 71 4.24 3.67 11.12
C VAL A 71 3.90 5.00 11.81
N ILE A 72 2.92 5.01 12.71
CA ILE A 72 2.61 6.20 13.52
C ILE A 72 3.79 6.59 14.42
N GLU A 73 4.47 5.63 15.04
CA GLU A 73 5.69 5.89 15.82
C GLU A 73 6.78 6.57 14.98
N VAL A 74 6.89 6.23 13.68
CA VAL A 74 7.79 6.94 12.76
C VAL A 74 7.31 8.38 12.50
N LEU A 75 5.99 8.60 12.30
CA LEU A 75 5.46 9.96 12.17
C LEU A 75 5.76 10.80 13.41
N ASP A 76 5.62 10.23 14.61
CA ASP A 76 5.89 10.91 15.88
C ASP A 76 7.37 11.27 16.01
N GLU A 77 8.28 10.36 15.67
CA GLU A 77 9.73 10.58 15.69
C GLU A 77 10.16 11.70 14.74
N VAL A 78 9.55 11.79 13.56
CA VAL A 78 9.83 12.84 12.57
C VAL A 78 9.11 14.15 12.89
N GLY A 79 8.13 14.13 13.81
CA GLY A 79 7.32 15.31 14.15
C GLY A 79 6.18 15.58 13.18
N ILE A 80 5.77 14.59 12.39
CA ILE A 80 4.70 14.72 11.42
C ILE A 80 3.36 14.56 12.13
N LYS A 81 2.55 15.62 12.20
CA LYS A 81 1.23 15.59 12.84
C LYS A 81 0.20 14.85 12.00
N GLU A 82 0.16 15.13 10.71
CA GLU A 82 -0.77 14.51 9.74
C GLU A 82 -0.10 14.38 8.37
N THR A 83 -0.54 13.40 7.58
CA THR A 83 0.07 13.10 6.28
C THR A 83 -0.95 12.55 5.29
N HIS A 84 -0.72 12.76 4.00
CA HIS A 84 -1.36 11.94 2.96
C HIS A 84 -0.64 10.59 2.90
N VAL A 85 -1.38 9.49 2.80
CA VAL A 85 -0.77 8.16 2.80
C VAL A 85 -0.98 7.48 1.45
N ILE A 86 0.13 7.09 0.83
CA ILE A 86 0.15 6.31 -0.40
C ILE A 86 0.57 4.89 -0.07
N GLY A 87 -0.34 3.93 -0.23
CA GLY A 87 -0.08 2.51 -0.04
C GLY A 87 -0.08 1.74 -1.36
N MET A 88 0.76 0.71 -1.48
CA MET A 88 0.75 -0.24 -2.59
C MET A 88 0.44 -1.64 -2.09
N SER A 89 -0.52 -2.35 -2.71
CA SER A 89 -0.81 -3.76 -2.41
C SER A 89 -1.04 -4.00 -0.90
N LEU A 90 -0.23 -4.81 -0.23
CA LEU A 90 -0.29 -5.00 1.23
C LEU A 90 -0.21 -3.67 1.99
N GLY A 91 0.56 -2.71 1.49
CA GLY A 91 0.65 -1.35 2.07
C GLY A 91 -0.68 -0.62 2.12
N THR A 92 -1.63 -0.97 1.23
CA THR A 92 -2.99 -0.40 1.27
C THR A 92 -3.78 -0.85 2.50
N ILE A 93 -3.53 -2.08 2.98
CA ILE A 93 -4.16 -2.59 4.21
C ILE A 93 -3.61 -1.84 5.42
N VAL A 94 -2.29 -1.61 5.46
CA VAL A 94 -1.65 -0.83 6.52
C VAL A 94 -2.14 0.61 6.51
N ALA A 95 -2.23 1.25 5.34
CA ALA A 95 -2.73 2.62 5.17
C ALA A 95 -4.19 2.76 5.63
N GLN A 96 -5.07 1.84 5.24
CA GLN A 96 -6.47 1.80 5.70
C GLN A 96 -6.55 1.58 7.22
N THR A 97 -5.67 0.73 7.77
CA THR A 97 -5.59 0.50 9.21
C THR A 97 -5.14 1.74 9.98
N MET A 98 -4.20 2.51 9.41
CA MET A 98 -3.81 3.81 9.99
C MET A 98 -4.98 4.77 10.02
N ALA A 99 -5.74 4.87 8.92
CA ALA A 99 -6.91 5.74 8.83
C ALA A 99 -8.03 5.34 9.81
N ASP A 100 -8.23 4.04 10.05
CA ASP A 100 -9.22 3.53 11.01
C ASP A 100 -8.81 3.81 12.48
N ASN A 101 -7.57 3.49 12.83
CA ASN A 101 -7.12 3.57 14.22
C ASN A 101 -6.64 4.97 14.62
N PHE A 102 -6.19 5.77 13.66
CA PHE A 102 -5.58 7.09 13.87
C PHE A 102 -6.09 8.11 12.84
N PRO A 103 -7.42 8.35 12.76
CA PRO A 103 -8.01 9.18 11.70
C PRO A 103 -7.46 10.61 11.67
N GLY A 104 -7.10 11.19 12.82
CA GLY A 104 -6.50 12.52 12.89
C GLY A 104 -5.05 12.61 12.39
N ARG A 105 -4.43 11.47 11.99
CA ARG A 105 -3.08 11.42 11.44
C ARG A 105 -3.06 11.27 9.92
N VAL A 106 -4.22 11.01 9.29
CA VAL A 106 -4.35 10.70 7.86
C VAL A 106 -5.26 11.70 7.17
N LYS A 107 -4.70 12.56 6.32
CA LYS A 107 -5.45 13.55 5.54
C LYS A 107 -6.20 12.94 4.36
N SER A 108 -5.57 12.03 3.66
CA SER A 108 -6.18 11.26 2.57
C SER A 108 -5.45 9.95 2.33
N LEU A 109 -6.11 9.03 1.64
CA LEU A 109 -5.55 7.76 1.19
C LEU A 109 -5.45 7.73 -0.33
N ILE A 110 -4.29 7.31 -0.86
CA ILE A 110 -4.10 6.91 -2.25
C ILE A 110 -3.67 5.44 -2.24
N LEU A 111 -4.51 4.57 -2.77
CA LEU A 111 -4.40 3.12 -2.65
C LEU A 111 -4.14 2.50 -4.01
N GLY A 112 -2.87 2.17 -4.28
CA GLY A 112 -2.42 1.55 -5.53
C GLY A 112 -2.44 0.02 -5.46
N GLY A 113 -2.95 -0.66 -6.50
CA GLY A 113 -3.09 -2.12 -6.47
C GLY A 113 -3.79 -2.59 -5.19
N ALA A 114 -4.88 -1.93 -4.83
CA ALA A 114 -5.48 -2.01 -3.51
C ALA A 114 -6.09 -3.39 -3.21
N ILE A 115 -5.92 -3.83 -1.96
CA ILE A 115 -6.53 -5.04 -1.43
C ILE A 115 -7.59 -4.63 -0.42
N ILE A 116 -8.88 -4.84 -0.77
CA ILE A 116 -10.02 -4.54 0.12
C ILE A 116 -10.84 -5.77 0.50
N ARG A 117 -10.70 -6.85 -0.26
CA ARG A 117 -11.33 -8.15 0.00
C ARG A 117 -10.68 -9.22 -0.86
N PHE A 118 -10.52 -10.42 -0.32
CA PHE A 118 -10.24 -11.60 -1.12
C PHE A 118 -11.55 -12.24 -1.57
N ASP A 119 -11.78 -12.28 -2.87
CA ASP A 119 -12.87 -13.02 -3.49
C ASP A 119 -12.62 -14.55 -3.48
N ILE A 120 -13.53 -15.32 -4.05
CA ILE A 120 -13.41 -16.77 -4.07
C ILE A 120 -12.16 -17.25 -4.84
N ARG A 121 -11.75 -16.55 -5.91
CA ARG A 121 -10.59 -16.90 -6.73
C ARG A 121 -9.30 -16.67 -5.95
N THR A 122 -9.17 -15.52 -5.33
CA THR A 122 -8.02 -15.17 -4.48
C THR A 122 -7.92 -16.08 -3.26
N LYS A 123 -9.07 -16.42 -2.63
CA LYS A 123 -9.11 -17.37 -1.51
C LYS A 123 -8.64 -18.76 -1.93
N LEU A 124 -9.07 -19.25 -3.10
CA LEU A 124 -8.63 -20.54 -3.65
C LEU A 124 -7.12 -20.53 -3.93
N LEU A 125 -6.61 -19.47 -4.55
CA LEU A 125 -5.17 -19.31 -4.81
C LEU A 125 -4.36 -19.33 -3.50
N LEU A 126 -4.80 -18.63 -2.47
CA LEU A 126 -4.17 -18.64 -1.14
C LEU A 126 -4.27 -20.01 -0.47
N LEU A 127 -5.37 -20.74 -0.63
CA LEU A 127 -5.55 -22.10 -0.10
C LEU A 127 -4.55 -23.06 -0.74
N VAL A 128 -4.45 -23.04 -2.07
CA VAL A 128 -3.46 -23.85 -2.82
C VAL A 128 -2.05 -23.49 -2.35
N GLY A 129 -1.69 -22.21 -2.31
CA GLY A 129 -0.39 -21.77 -1.82
C GLY A 129 -0.07 -22.28 -0.40
N ARG A 130 -1.07 -22.31 0.49
CA ARG A 130 -0.92 -22.87 1.85
C ARG A 130 -0.69 -24.39 1.85
N ALA A 131 -1.39 -25.12 0.99
CA ALA A 131 -1.24 -26.57 0.88
C ALA A 131 0.16 -26.96 0.38
N VAL A 132 0.67 -26.26 -0.63
CA VAL A 132 1.94 -26.61 -1.27
C VAL A 132 3.18 -25.97 -0.64
N LYS A 133 3.05 -24.96 0.22
CA LYS A 133 4.19 -24.20 0.81
C LYS A 133 5.20 -25.05 1.58
N ARG A 134 4.86 -26.26 1.97
CA ARG A 134 5.77 -27.21 2.64
C ARG A 134 6.70 -27.92 1.66
N PHE A 135 6.28 -28.04 0.39
CA PHE A 135 6.97 -28.81 -0.64
C PHE A 135 7.60 -27.91 -1.69
N VAL A 136 7.13 -26.69 -1.83
CA VAL A 136 7.55 -25.73 -2.85
C VAL A 136 8.31 -24.58 -2.20
N PRO A 137 9.52 -24.24 -2.67
CA PRO A 137 10.25 -23.07 -2.18
C PRO A 137 9.41 -21.80 -2.31
N TYR A 138 9.40 -20.97 -1.27
CA TYR A 138 8.56 -19.76 -1.22
C TYR A 138 8.80 -18.81 -2.39
N MET A 139 10.04 -18.70 -2.88
CA MET A 139 10.36 -17.88 -4.04
C MET A 139 9.74 -18.38 -5.35
N LEU A 140 9.52 -19.68 -5.48
CA LEU A 140 8.81 -20.21 -6.65
C LEU A 140 7.32 -19.87 -6.60
N LEU A 141 6.71 -19.98 -5.41
CA LEU A 141 5.32 -19.54 -5.18
C LEU A 141 5.18 -18.04 -5.42
N TYR A 142 6.15 -17.25 -4.96
CA TYR A 142 6.15 -15.81 -5.14
C TYR A 142 6.27 -15.41 -6.62
N ARG A 143 7.14 -16.06 -7.39
CA ARG A 143 7.25 -15.86 -8.85
C ARG A 143 5.95 -16.24 -9.57
N LEU A 144 5.35 -17.38 -9.21
CA LEU A 144 4.08 -17.80 -9.79
C LEU A 144 2.99 -16.75 -9.50
N PHE A 145 2.91 -16.29 -8.26
CA PHE A 145 1.98 -15.22 -7.88
C PHE A 145 2.24 -13.93 -8.67
N ALA A 146 3.50 -13.54 -8.84
CA ALA A 146 3.87 -12.36 -9.65
C ALA A 146 3.36 -12.47 -11.09
N TYR A 147 3.45 -13.65 -11.72
CA TYR A 147 2.90 -13.89 -13.06
C TYR A 147 1.37 -13.86 -13.10
N ILE A 148 0.69 -14.26 -12.03
CA ILE A 148 -0.78 -14.22 -11.94
C ILE A 148 -1.28 -12.78 -11.87
N ILE A 149 -0.64 -11.92 -11.09
CA ILE A 149 -1.08 -10.52 -10.90
C ILE A 149 -0.49 -9.54 -11.93
N MET A 150 0.53 -9.96 -12.66
CA MET A 150 1.24 -9.20 -13.69
C MET A 150 1.54 -10.11 -14.90
N PRO A 151 0.51 -10.55 -15.66
CA PRO A 151 0.67 -11.63 -16.64
C PRO A 151 1.33 -11.23 -17.96
N ARG A 152 1.24 -9.94 -18.34
CA ARG A 152 1.68 -9.50 -19.66
C ARG A 152 3.18 -9.22 -19.74
N LYS A 153 3.69 -9.11 -20.97
CA LYS A 153 5.10 -8.79 -21.24
C LYS A 153 5.43 -7.37 -20.79
N GLU A 154 4.51 -6.45 -20.97
CA GLU A 154 4.61 -5.05 -20.57
C GLU A 154 4.83 -4.87 -19.07
N HIS A 155 4.42 -5.87 -18.25
CA HIS A 155 4.63 -5.87 -16.79
C HIS A 155 5.98 -6.47 -16.37
N GLU A 156 6.93 -6.69 -17.31
CA GLU A 156 8.18 -7.35 -16.98
C GLU A 156 9.01 -6.58 -15.94
N GLU A 157 9.10 -5.27 -16.09
CA GLU A 157 9.85 -4.41 -15.17
C GLU A 157 9.28 -4.48 -13.75
N SER A 158 7.97 -4.29 -13.59
CA SER A 158 7.29 -4.35 -12.31
C SER A 158 7.36 -5.75 -11.68
N ARG A 159 7.20 -6.79 -12.48
CA ARG A 159 7.35 -8.18 -12.06
C ARG A 159 8.77 -8.49 -11.59
N MET A 160 9.79 -8.01 -12.31
CA MET A 160 11.19 -8.17 -11.93
C MET A 160 11.49 -7.41 -10.63
N ALA A 161 11.05 -6.16 -10.52
CA ALA A 161 11.20 -5.36 -9.29
C ALA A 161 10.57 -6.05 -8.09
N PHE A 162 9.32 -6.52 -8.24
CA PHE A 162 8.58 -7.25 -7.23
C PHE A 162 9.31 -8.52 -6.76
N VAL A 163 9.80 -9.35 -7.69
CA VAL A 163 10.51 -10.59 -7.36
C VAL A 163 11.90 -10.32 -6.77
N ASN A 164 12.63 -9.30 -7.26
CA ASN A 164 13.96 -9.00 -6.79
C ASN A 164 13.96 -8.41 -5.37
N GLU A 165 12.97 -7.59 -5.02
CA GLU A 165 12.80 -7.14 -3.65
C GLU A 165 12.44 -8.28 -2.70
N ALA A 166 11.55 -9.19 -3.12
CA ALA A 166 11.16 -10.34 -2.30
C ALA A 166 12.32 -11.28 -1.96
N LYS A 167 13.34 -11.40 -2.83
CA LYS A 167 14.55 -12.19 -2.54
C LYS A 167 15.33 -11.67 -1.34
N LYS A 168 15.18 -10.39 -0.99
CA LYS A 168 15.86 -9.75 0.15
C LYS A 168 15.14 -10.02 1.47
N VAL A 169 13.89 -10.49 1.43
CA VAL A 169 13.08 -10.78 2.61
C VAL A 169 13.41 -12.19 3.12
N TYR A 170 13.67 -12.31 4.41
CA TYR A 170 13.87 -13.63 5.02
C TYR A 170 12.61 -14.47 4.95
N GLN A 171 12.75 -15.75 4.64
CA GLN A 171 11.60 -16.68 4.50
C GLN A 171 10.66 -16.65 5.71
N LYS A 172 11.22 -16.55 6.94
CA LYS A 172 10.42 -16.46 8.17
C LYS A 172 9.52 -15.24 8.20
N GLU A 173 9.99 -14.08 7.71
CA GLU A 173 9.22 -12.85 7.63
C GLU A 173 8.10 -12.99 6.60
N PHE A 174 8.41 -13.54 5.44
CA PHE A 174 7.40 -13.85 4.43
C PHE A 174 6.28 -14.75 4.98
N ILE A 175 6.62 -15.82 5.72
CA ILE A 175 5.65 -16.72 6.32
C ILE A 175 4.78 -16.01 7.36
N ARG A 176 5.34 -15.08 8.13
CA ARG A 176 4.62 -14.27 9.13
C ARG A 176 3.58 -13.37 8.45
N TRP A 177 4.01 -12.60 7.46
CA TRP A 177 3.12 -11.76 6.67
C TRP A 177 2.03 -12.57 5.95
N PHE A 178 2.41 -13.69 5.36
CA PHE A 178 1.46 -14.61 4.74
C PHE A 178 0.43 -15.16 5.74
N SER A 179 0.83 -15.34 6.99
CA SER A 179 -0.09 -15.78 8.04
C SER A 179 -1.14 -14.73 8.40
N LEU A 180 -0.81 -13.43 8.32
CA LEU A 180 -1.75 -12.33 8.52
C LEU A 180 -2.85 -12.29 7.44
N THR A 181 -2.62 -12.88 6.26
CA THR A 181 -3.66 -12.93 5.22
C THR A 181 -4.95 -13.63 5.66
N LYS A 182 -4.88 -14.48 6.69
CA LYS A 182 -6.07 -15.12 7.28
C LYS A 182 -7.02 -14.12 7.94
N LEU A 183 -6.47 -13.01 8.44
CA LEU A 183 -7.20 -11.97 9.15
C LEU A 183 -7.77 -10.91 8.20
N ILE A 184 -7.36 -10.92 6.92
CA ILE A 184 -7.65 -9.82 5.99
C ILE A 184 -9.16 -9.65 5.77
N ASN A 185 -9.91 -10.70 5.43
CA ASN A 185 -11.31 -10.53 5.07
C ASN A 185 -12.19 -9.98 6.20
N PRO A 186 -12.18 -10.56 7.42
CA PRO A 186 -12.94 -10.00 8.53
C PRO A 186 -12.52 -8.57 8.87
N TYR A 187 -11.22 -8.31 8.81
CA TYR A 187 -10.64 -7.02 9.14
C TYR A 187 -11.02 -5.95 8.10
N LEU A 188 -10.82 -6.22 6.81
CA LEU A 188 -11.14 -5.28 5.74
C LEU A 188 -12.64 -5.01 5.60
N THR A 189 -13.52 -5.96 5.92
CA THR A 189 -14.97 -5.71 5.96
C THR A 189 -15.30 -4.64 6.99
N ARG A 190 -14.64 -4.66 8.13
CA ARG A 190 -14.78 -3.62 9.17
C ARG A 190 -14.23 -2.28 8.69
N LEU A 191 -13.03 -2.27 8.10
CA LEU A 191 -12.37 -1.04 7.62
C LEU A 191 -13.20 -0.30 6.55
N GLN A 192 -13.88 -1.01 5.67
CA GLN A 192 -14.76 -0.42 4.64
C GLN A 192 -15.85 0.47 5.22
N ILE A 193 -16.25 0.24 6.46
CA ILE A 193 -17.27 1.03 7.16
C ILE A 193 -16.64 2.24 7.86
N SER A 194 -15.47 2.06 8.47
CA SER A 194 -14.88 3.07 9.36
C SER A 194 -14.07 4.15 8.61
N THR A 195 -13.45 3.81 7.47
CA THR A 195 -12.59 4.76 6.71
C THR A 195 -13.36 5.61 5.70
N THR A 196 -14.68 5.54 5.65
CA THR A 196 -15.51 6.31 4.71
C THR A 196 -15.40 7.84 4.88
N ALA A 197 -14.99 8.32 6.05
CA ALA A 197 -14.79 9.74 6.31
C ALA A 197 -13.46 10.29 5.73
N ILE A 198 -12.47 9.44 5.47
CA ILE A 198 -11.17 9.84 4.93
C ILE A 198 -11.24 9.87 3.40
N PRO A 199 -10.93 11.01 2.76
CA PRO A 199 -10.88 11.09 1.30
C PRO A 199 -9.97 10.02 0.73
N THR A 200 -10.48 9.19 -0.18
CA THR A 200 -9.77 8.01 -0.69
C THR A 200 -9.83 7.91 -2.20
N LEU A 201 -8.66 7.77 -2.82
CA LEU A 201 -8.47 7.50 -4.24
C LEU A 201 -7.90 6.08 -4.42
N PHE A 202 -8.59 5.25 -5.21
CA PHE A 202 -8.08 3.97 -5.68
C PHE A 202 -7.44 4.13 -7.05
N LEU A 203 -6.16 3.76 -7.17
CA LEU A 203 -5.41 3.70 -8.43
C LEU A 203 -5.10 2.25 -8.76
N MET A 204 -5.81 1.69 -9.72
CA MET A 204 -5.68 0.28 -10.08
C MET A 204 -5.16 0.15 -11.51
N GLY A 205 -4.22 -0.76 -11.74
CA GLY A 205 -3.89 -1.13 -13.09
C GLY A 205 -5.09 -1.80 -13.76
N GLU A 206 -5.41 -1.43 -15.02
CA GLU A 206 -6.54 -1.97 -15.77
C GLU A 206 -6.51 -3.51 -15.87
N GLU A 207 -5.34 -4.07 -15.79
CA GLU A 207 -5.07 -5.51 -15.92
C GLU A 207 -4.90 -6.23 -14.58
N ASP A 208 -5.22 -5.58 -13.48
CA ASP A 208 -5.23 -6.19 -12.14
C ASP A 208 -6.57 -6.92 -11.89
N TYR A 209 -6.81 -7.96 -12.70
CA TYR A 209 -8.07 -8.69 -12.77
C TYR A 209 -8.53 -9.35 -11.45
N LEU A 210 -7.61 -9.58 -10.52
CA LEU A 210 -7.95 -10.20 -9.23
C LEU A 210 -8.53 -9.20 -8.23
N PHE A 211 -8.05 -7.94 -8.26
CA PHE A 211 -8.37 -6.99 -7.20
C PHE A 211 -9.34 -5.87 -7.64
N ILE A 212 -9.53 -5.65 -8.94
CA ILE A 212 -10.48 -4.64 -9.44
C ILE A 212 -11.92 -4.93 -9.03
N PRO A 213 -12.51 -6.14 -9.23
CA PRO A 213 -13.94 -6.34 -9.01
C PRO A 213 -14.42 -5.99 -7.59
N PRO A 214 -13.70 -6.33 -6.51
CA PRO A 214 -14.07 -5.89 -5.18
C PRO A 214 -14.04 -4.36 -5.00
N ILE A 215 -13.08 -3.66 -5.65
CA ILE A 215 -12.96 -2.19 -5.58
C ILE A 215 -14.18 -1.52 -6.24
N GLU A 216 -14.54 -1.95 -7.44
CA GLU A 216 -15.70 -1.42 -8.17
C GLU A 216 -16.99 -1.53 -7.34
N GLU A 217 -17.17 -2.65 -6.63
CA GLU A 217 -18.33 -2.85 -5.75
C GLU A 217 -18.36 -1.84 -4.60
N VAL A 218 -17.20 -1.62 -3.95
CA VAL A 218 -17.10 -0.71 -2.80
C VAL A 218 -17.25 0.75 -3.21
N VAL A 219 -16.61 1.16 -4.29
CA VAL A 219 -16.70 2.53 -4.80
C VAL A 219 -18.12 2.87 -5.22
N ARG A 220 -18.83 1.93 -5.88
CA ARG A 220 -20.25 2.12 -6.25
C ARG A 220 -21.15 2.38 -5.03
N LYS A 221 -20.82 1.81 -3.87
CA LYS A 221 -21.58 1.97 -2.62
C LYS A 221 -21.20 3.21 -1.82
N ASN A 222 -20.03 3.82 -2.09
CA ASN A 222 -19.46 4.89 -1.30
C ASN A 222 -19.10 6.10 -2.19
N LYS A 223 -19.95 7.11 -2.21
CA LYS A 223 -19.79 8.32 -3.04
C LYS A 223 -18.54 9.16 -2.71
N GLY A 224 -17.93 8.95 -1.54
CA GLY A 224 -16.70 9.64 -1.12
C GLY A 224 -15.41 9.03 -1.65
N PHE A 225 -15.49 7.86 -2.32
CA PHE A 225 -14.34 7.20 -2.90
C PHE A 225 -14.21 7.53 -4.38
N GLU A 226 -12.98 7.84 -4.81
CA GLU A 226 -12.62 8.00 -6.21
C GLU A 226 -11.88 6.76 -6.70
N PHE A 227 -12.10 6.37 -7.96
CA PHE A 227 -11.49 5.20 -8.55
C PHE A 227 -11.06 5.49 -9.99
N ILE A 228 -9.80 5.22 -10.29
CA ILE A 228 -9.23 5.40 -11.63
C ILE A 228 -8.48 4.12 -12.02
N LYS A 229 -8.79 3.60 -13.20
CA LYS A 229 -8.00 2.55 -13.85
C LYS A 229 -6.87 3.18 -14.64
N ILE A 230 -5.66 2.65 -14.44
CA ILE A 230 -4.48 3.06 -15.21
C ILE A 230 -4.28 2.04 -16.33
N GLU A 231 -4.42 2.51 -17.56
CA GLU A 231 -4.27 1.69 -18.76
C GLU A 231 -2.87 1.07 -18.86
N LYS A 232 -2.76 -0.08 -19.54
CA LYS A 232 -1.49 -0.78 -19.80
C LYS A 232 -0.68 -1.04 -18.53
N SER A 233 -1.35 -1.41 -17.46
CA SER A 233 -0.75 -1.57 -16.15
C SER A 233 -1.37 -2.75 -15.41
N GLY A 234 -0.52 -3.53 -14.75
CA GLY A 234 -0.90 -4.62 -13.85
C GLY A 234 -1.01 -4.15 -12.40
N HIS A 235 -0.77 -5.09 -11.48
CA HIS A 235 -0.93 -4.86 -10.05
C HIS A 235 -0.02 -3.74 -9.48
N VAL A 236 1.21 -3.60 -10.02
CA VAL A 236 2.20 -2.62 -9.53
C VAL A 236 2.22 -1.39 -10.43
N CYS A 237 1.07 -0.71 -10.49
CA CYS A 237 0.81 0.38 -11.42
C CYS A 237 1.74 1.61 -11.27
N ASN A 238 2.33 1.81 -10.09
CA ASN A 238 3.32 2.87 -9.87
C ASN A 238 4.65 2.62 -10.59
N ILE A 239 4.95 1.37 -10.97
CA ILE A 239 6.15 1.02 -11.76
C ILE A 239 5.80 0.91 -13.24
N ASP A 240 4.65 0.31 -13.58
CA ASP A 240 4.22 0.12 -14.97
C ASP A 240 3.93 1.46 -15.67
N GLN A 241 3.24 2.39 -15.00
CA GLN A 241 2.82 3.69 -15.53
C GLN A 241 3.14 4.82 -14.55
N PRO A 242 4.43 5.09 -14.27
CA PRO A 242 4.83 5.98 -13.19
C PRO A 242 4.39 7.43 -13.39
N GLU A 243 4.43 7.95 -14.64
CA GLU A 243 4.03 9.33 -14.93
C GLU A 243 2.55 9.54 -14.67
N VAL A 244 1.71 8.59 -15.10
CA VAL A 244 0.27 8.63 -14.89
C VAL A 244 -0.06 8.50 -13.40
N PHE A 245 0.54 7.53 -12.72
CA PHE A 245 0.37 7.34 -11.28
C PHE A 245 0.75 8.60 -10.49
N ASN A 246 1.93 9.17 -10.77
CA ASN A 246 2.43 10.36 -10.10
C ASN A 246 1.50 11.55 -10.30
N LYS A 247 1.10 11.81 -11.55
CA LYS A 247 0.19 12.91 -11.87
C LYS A 247 -1.13 12.78 -11.13
N LEU A 248 -1.79 11.63 -11.22
CA LEU A 248 -3.10 11.39 -10.58
C LEU A 248 -3.03 11.54 -9.06
N ALA A 249 -1.99 10.99 -8.43
CA ALA A 249 -1.83 11.06 -6.99
C ALA A 249 -1.52 12.49 -6.52
N ILE A 250 -0.63 13.22 -7.20
CA ILE A 250 -0.29 14.61 -6.88
C ILE A 250 -1.50 15.53 -7.08
N ASP A 251 -2.23 15.37 -8.19
CA ASP A 251 -3.44 16.17 -8.46
C ASP A 251 -4.52 15.92 -7.42
N TYR A 252 -4.67 14.66 -6.96
CA TYR A 252 -5.60 14.31 -5.90
C TYR A 252 -5.24 14.98 -4.57
N ILE A 253 -3.97 14.93 -4.18
CA ILE A 253 -3.48 15.60 -2.95
C ILE A 253 -3.78 17.12 -3.04
N ALA A 254 -3.44 17.75 -4.16
CA ALA A 254 -3.68 19.18 -4.36
C ALA A 254 -5.17 19.53 -4.23
N LYS A 255 -6.06 18.70 -4.78
CA LYS A 255 -7.52 18.84 -4.63
C LYS A 255 -7.98 18.79 -3.16
N ILE A 256 -7.39 17.90 -2.34
CA ILE A 256 -7.72 17.78 -0.92
C ILE A 256 -7.22 18.98 -0.13
N GLU A 257 -5.98 19.41 -0.37
CA GLU A 257 -5.40 20.58 0.29
C GLU A 257 -6.20 21.87 0.00
N GLN A 258 -6.63 22.06 -1.25
CA GLN A 258 -7.47 23.21 -1.62
C GLN A 258 -8.82 23.19 -0.91
N LYS A 259 -9.48 22.03 -0.78
CA LYS A 259 -10.74 21.90 -0.05
C LYS A 259 -10.59 22.26 1.42
N ASN A 260 -9.51 21.82 2.05
CA ASN A 260 -9.24 22.11 3.47
C ASN A 260 -8.90 23.59 3.72
N ALA A 261 -8.29 24.27 2.74
CA ALA A 261 -8.00 25.71 2.82
C ALA A 261 -9.25 26.61 2.71
N VAL A 262 -10.33 26.10 2.10
CA VAL A 262 -11.57 26.86 1.87
C VAL A 262 -12.56 26.73 3.05
N ILE A 263 -12.40 25.76 3.95
CA ILE A 263 -13.23 25.62 5.15
C ILE A 263 -12.49 26.30 6.31
N PRO A 264 -12.81 27.57 6.66
CA PRO A 264 -12.24 28.19 7.84
C PRO A 264 -12.70 27.40 9.06
N ILE A 265 -11.76 27.12 9.95
CA ILE A 265 -12.04 26.53 11.26
C ILE A 265 -12.93 27.58 11.99
N GLY A 266 -14.25 27.30 12.06
CA GLY A 266 -15.21 28.04 12.83
C GLY A 266 -15.14 27.65 14.31
#